data_9d824cee0e30519e4a0c715efd7e0efb
#
_entry.id   9d824cee0e30519e4a0c715efd7e0efb
#
_cell.length_a   1.000
_cell.length_b   1.000
_cell.length_c   1.000
_cell.angle_alpha   90.00
_cell.angle_beta   90.00
_cell.angle_gamma   90.00
#
_symmetry.space_group_name_H-M   'P 1'
#
loop_
_entity.id
_entity.type
_entity.pdbx_description
1 polymer ?
#
loop_
_entity_poly.entity_id
_entity_poly.type
_entity_poly.pdbx_seq_one_letter_code
_entity_poly.pdbx_strand_id
1 'polypeptide(L)'
;AGVFVDWSKHLATEETLRLLLDLAEQAEVVSWRDKMFAGAKINGTEHRAVLHVALRNRSNRPISVDGADVMPQVNAVLAKMRTFVDHLHSGRWRGATGATITDIVNLGIGGSDLGPVMVTEALRPYWRPGFRAHFVSNVDGTDLAETVARLDPARTLFIVASKTFTTQETLTNATSARAWLLGKLGASADAVAKHFVALSTNAKEVARFGI
;
A
#
# COMPACT_ATOMS: atom_id res chain seq x y z
N ALA A 1 -21.95 9.29 13.67
CA ALA A 1 -20.85 9.12 12.73
C ALA A 1 -20.50 10.43 12.10
N GLY A 2 -20.00 11.27 11.80
CA GLY A 2 -19.73 12.58 11.21
C GLY A 2 -19.54 12.52 9.67
N VAL A 3 -20.24 11.59 9.02
CA VAL A 3 -20.22 11.49 7.56
C VAL A 3 -21.51 12.04 6.99
N PHE A 4 -21.39 13.00 6.09
CA PHE A 4 -22.47 13.53 5.28
C PHE A 4 -22.32 13.00 3.85
N VAL A 5 -23.41 12.52 3.25
CA VAL A 5 -23.44 12.02 1.88
C VAL A 5 -24.45 12.85 1.09
N ASP A 6 -23.99 13.52 0.05
CA ASP A 6 -24.83 14.26 -0.89
C ASP A 6 -24.87 13.53 -2.23
N TRP A 7 -26.04 13.09 -2.64
CA TRP A 7 -26.31 12.48 -3.95
C TRP A 7 -27.17 13.33 -4.88
N SER A 8 -27.36 14.61 -4.56
CA SER A 8 -28.22 15.51 -5.34
C SER A 8 -27.83 15.64 -6.82
N LYS A 9 -26.58 15.29 -7.16
CA LYS A 9 -26.07 15.31 -8.54
C LYS A 9 -26.19 13.96 -9.27
N HIS A 10 -26.68 12.92 -8.61
CA HIS A 10 -26.94 11.63 -9.22
C HIS A 10 -28.33 11.58 -9.83
N LEU A 11 -28.50 10.78 -10.90
CA LEU A 11 -29.80 10.49 -11.50
C LEU A 11 -30.57 9.47 -10.65
N ALA A 12 -30.73 9.76 -9.36
CA ALA A 12 -31.42 8.92 -8.40
C ALA A 12 -32.65 9.68 -7.84
N THR A 13 -33.77 9.00 -7.80
CA THR A 13 -35.02 9.48 -7.19
C THR A 13 -35.19 8.89 -5.80
N GLU A 14 -36.16 9.34 -5.03
CA GLU A 14 -36.56 8.73 -3.76
C GLU A 14 -36.93 7.26 -3.93
N GLU A 15 -37.62 6.92 -5.03
CA GLU A 15 -37.97 5.54 -5.37
C GLU A 15 -36.72 4.71 -5.65
N THR A 16 -35.73 5.26 -6.35
CA THR A 16 -34.42 4.60 -6.55
C THR A 16 -33.74 4.28 -5.21
N LEU A 17 -33.73 5.24 -4.29
CA LEU A 17 -33.14 5.04 -2.96
C LEU A 17 -33.89 3.96 -2.17
N ARG A 18 -35.23 3.98 -2.19
CA ARG A 18 -36.05 2.96 -1.54
C ARG A 18 -35.73 1.55 -2.06
N LEU A 19 -35.69 1.37 -3.39
CA LEU A 19 -35.36 0.09 -4.02
C LEU A 19 -33.93 -0.38 -3.68
N LEU A 20 -32.96 0.54 -3.60
CA LEU A 20 -31.59 0.18 -3.19
C LEU A 20 -31.52 -0.24 -1.72
N LEU A 21 -32.30 0.38 -0.84
CA LEU A 21 -32.39 -0.03 0.56
C LEU A 21 -33.06 -1.39 0.70
N ASP A 22 -34.15 -1.64 -0.04
CA ASP A 22 -34.82 -2.95 -0.08
C ASP A 22 -33.87 -4.04 -0.58
N LEU A 23 -33.07 -3.74 -1.62
CA LEU A 23 -32.03 -4.65 -2.12
C LEU A 23 -30.96 -4.94 -1.06
N ALA A 24 -30.50 -3.92 -0.34
CA ALA A 24 -29.52 -4.10 0.73
C ALA A 24 -30.06 -4.95 1.87
N GLU A 25 -31.34 -4.82 2.21
CA GLU A 25 -32.02 -5.67 3.21
C GLU A 25 -32.13 -7.12 2.71
N GLN A 26 -32.59 -7.33 1.48
CA GLN A 26 -32.71 -8.67 0.89
C GLN A 26 -31.33 -9.36 0.75
N ALA A 27 -30.28 -8.59 0.48
CA ALA A 27 -28.90 -9.07 0.41
C ALA A 27 -28.27 -9.24 1.80
N GLU A 28 -28.99 -9.02 2.88
CA GLU A 28 -28.52 -9.14 4.27
C GLU A 28 -27.23 -8.34 4.57
N VAL A 29 -27.09 -7.14 3.98
CA VAL A 29 -25.85 -6.33 4.11
C VAL A 29 -25.47 -6.08 5.57
N VAL A 30 -26.46 -5.85 6.46
CA VAL A 30 -26.22 -5.65 7.89
C VAL A 30 -25.64 -6.91 8.53
N SER A 31 -26.17 -8.09 8.23
CA SER A 31 -25.66 -9.39 8.72
C SER A 31 -24.22 -9.63 8.25
N TRP A 32 -23.92 -9.37 6.98
CA TRP A 32 -22.56 -9.46 6.43
C TRP A 32 -21.59 -8.49 7.09
N ARG A 33 -22.03 -7.25 7.35
CA ARG A 33 -21.25 -6.28 8.11
C ARG A 33 -20.90 -6.81 9.50
N ASP A 34 -21.89 -7.33 10.22
CA ASP A 34 -21.70 -7.81 11.58
C ASP A 34 -20.76 -9.04 11.62
N LYS A 35 -20.89 -9.94 10.64
CA LYS A 35 -19.94 -11.04 10.43
C LYS A 35 -18.52 -10.53 10.17
N MET A 36 -18.36 -9.46 9.36
CA MET A 36 -17.05 -8.84 9.12
C MET A 36 -16.43 -8.30 10.41
N PHE A 37 -17.20 -7.58 11.22
CA PHE A 37 -16.73 -7.05 12.50
C PHE A 37 -16.42 -8.13 13.53
N ALA A 38 -17.10 -9.28 13.46
CA ALA A 38 -16.85 -10.46 14.28
C ALA A 38 -15.63 -11.30 13.81
N GLY A 39 -14.97 -10.92 12.71
CA GLY A 39 -13.81 -11.64 12.19
C GLY A 39 -14.16 -12.93 11.43
N ALA A 40 -15.41 -13.11 11.02
CA ALA A 40 -15.82 -14.25 10.21
C ALA A 40 -15.14 -14.25 8.83
N LYS A 41 -14.88 -15.44 8.28
CA LYS A 41 -14.24 -15.61 6.97
C LYS A 41 -15.24 -15.35 5.82
N ILE A 42 -15.67 -14.11 5.67
CA ILE A 42 -16.67 -13.71 4.67
C ILE A 42 -16.12 -13.56 3.25
N ASN A 43 -14.79 -13.53 3.07
CA ASN A 43 -14.19 -13.62 1.74
C ASN A 43 -14.17 -15.09 1.31
N GLY A 44 -15.23 -15.54 0.62
CA GLY A 44 -15.41 -16.93 0.21
C GLY A 44 -14.40 -17.39 -0.84
N THR A 45 -13.83 -16.50 -1.65
CA THR A 45 -12.86 -16.86 -2.71
C THR A 45 -11.47 -17.13 -2.17
N GLU A 46 -11.06 -16.42 -1.12
CA GLU A 46 -9.75 -16.60 -0.49
C GLU A 46 -9.86 -17.35 0.86
N HIS A 47 -11.06 -17.70 1.31
CA HIS A 47 -11.35 -18.33 2.62
C HIS A 47 -10.76 -17.55 3.81
N ARG A 48 -10.88 -16.23 3.80
CA ARG A 48 -10.25 -15.32 4.75
C ARG A 48 -11.25 -14.38 5.40
N ALA A 49 -10.91 -13.93 6.61
CA ALA A 49 -11.55 -12.79 7.23
C ALA A 49 -11.22 -11.50 6.46
N VAL A 50 -12.13 -10.52 6.51
CA VAL A 50 -11.95 -9.19 5.93
C VAL A 50 -11.61 -8.24 7.07
N LEU A 51 -10.33 -7.87 7.19
CA LEU A 51 -9.77 -7.20 8.37
C LEU A 51 -9.59 -5.69 8.21
N HIS A 52 -10.33 -5.03 7.32
CA HIS A 52 -10.31 -3.56 7.22
C HIS A 52 -10.62 -2.89 8.56
N VAL A 53 -11.49 -3.49 9.37
CA VAL A 53 -11.86 -3.01 10.71
C VAL A 53 -10.69 -3.09 11.69
N ALA A 54 -9.86 -4.14 11.61
CA ALA A 54 -8.67 -4.31 12.45
C ALA A 54 -7.58 -3.29 12.09
N LEU A 55 -7.31 -3.10 10.79
CA LEU A 55 -6.31 -2.13 10.31
C LEU A 55 -6.65 -0.68 10.69
N ARG A 56 -7.93 -0.38 10.95
CA ARG A 56 -8.44 0.95 11.32
C ARG A 56 -8.82 1.06 12.79
N ASN A 57 -8.62 -0.01 13.55
CA ASN A 57 -8.98 -0.07 14.97
C ASN A 57 -8.02 0.74 15.84
N ARG A 58 -8.41 1.97 16.16
CA ARG A 58 -7.65 2.86 17.07
C ARG A 58 -7.94 2.61 18.54
N SER A 59 -9.03 1.90 18.85
CA SER A 59 -9.39 1.57 20.25
C SER A 59 -8.58 0.41 20.81
N ASN A 60 -7.91 -0.32 19.96
CA ASN A 60 -7.16 -1.54 20.27
C ASN A 60 -7.99 -2.65 20.94
N ARG A 61 -9.32 -2.61 20.79
CA ARG A 61 -10.18 -3.71 21.25
C ARG A 61 -9.83 -4.98 20.47
N PRO A 62 -9.80 -6.14 21.13
CA PRO A 62 -9.51 -7.40 20.45
C PRO A 62 -10.45 -7.65 19.26
N ILE A 63 -9.89 -8.14 18.16
CA ILE A 63 -10.63 -8.65 17.01
C ILE A 63 -10.18 -10.08 16.78
N SER A 64 -11.08 -11.02 17.02
CA SER A 64 -10.75 -12.44 16.98
C SER A 64 -10.96 -13.02 15.59
N VAL A 65 -9.98 -13.76 15.08
CA VAL A 65 -10.09 -14.62 13.90
C VAL A 65 -9.58 -15.99 14.28
N ASP A 66 -10.38 -17.04 14.07
CA ASP A 66 -10.06 -18.41 14.46
C ASP A 66 -9.65 -18.52 15.96
N GLY A 67 -10.28 -17.74 16.82
CA GLY A 67 -10.01 -17.71 18.26
C GLY A 67 -8.76 -16.92 18.68
N ALA A 68 -7.99 -16.36 17.76
CA ALA A 68 -6.83 -15.57 18.06
C ALA A 68 -7.08 -14.06 17.85
N ASP A 69 -6.61 -13.22 18.76
CA ASP A 69 -6.62 -11.76 18.59
C ASP A 69 -5.60 -11.34 17.51
N VAL A 70 -6.06 -10.63 16.48
CA VAL A 70 -5.19 -10.16 15.38
C VAL A 70 -4.53 -8.80 15.67
N MET A 71 -4.96 -8.07 16.69
CA MET A 71 -4.46 -6.73 16.96
C MET A 71 -2.96 -6.68 17.30
N PRO A 72 -2.37 -7.65 18.03
CA PRO A 72 -0.92 -7.66 18.24
C PRO A 72 -0.11 -7.69 16.95
N GLN A 73 -0.53 -8.46 15.93
CA GLN A 73 0.13 -8.51 14.64
C GLN A 73 -0.02 -7.18 13.87
N VAL A 74 -1.22 -6.58 13.87
CA VAL A 74 -1.47 -5.27 13.26
C VAL A 74 -0.55 -4.22 13.87
N ASN A 75 -0.48 -4.17 15.21
CA ASN A 75 0.36 -3.21 15.92
C ASN A 75 1.85 -3.42 15.65
N ALA A 76 2.31 -4.67 15.56
CA ALA A 76 3.70 -4.98 15.24
C ALA A 76 4.11 -4.46 13.85
N VAL A 77 3.22 -4.61 12.85
CA VAL A 77 3.47 -4.06 11.50
C VAL A 77 3.51 -2.53 11.53
N LEU A 78 2.57 -1.88 12.23
CA LEU A 78 2.57 -0.42 12.37
C LEU A 78 3.83 0.10 13.06
N ALA A 79 4.31 -0.60 14.09
CA ALA A 79 5.54 -0.26 14.78
C ALA A 79 6.77 -0.42 13.85
N LYS A 80 6.83 -1.50 13.06
CA LYS A 80 7.88 -1.71 12.06
C LYS A 80 7.89 -0.60 11.01
N MET A 81 6.71 -0.20 10.51
CA MET A 81 6.58 0.91 9.55
C MET A 81 7.08 2.24 10.16
N ARG A 82 6.72 2.53 11.42
CA ARG A 82 7.21 3.73 12.13
C ARG A 82 8.71 3.74 12.24
N THR A 83 9.31 2.64 12.69
CA THR A 83 10.79 2.51 12.80
C THR A 83 11.47 2.74 11.45
N PHE A 84 10.92 2.19 10.38
CA PHE A 84 11.46 2.39 9.03
C PHE A 84 11.40 3.87 8.61
N VAL A 85 10.26 4.53 8.80
CA VAL A 85 10.09 5.96 8.50
C VAL A 85 11.05 6.81 9.35
N ASP A 86 11.23 6.50 10.64
CA ASP A 86 12.16 7.20 11.52
C ASP A 86 13.63 7.02 11.06
N HIS A 87 13.97 5.84 10.52
CA HIS A 87 15.29 5.60 9.96
C HIS A 87 15.53 6.40 8.67
N LEU A 88 14.52 6.51 7.80
CA LEU A 88 14.59 7.38 6.61
C LEU A 88 14.75 8.86 7.02
N HIS A 89 13.87 9.32 7.89
CA HIS A 89 13.84 10.72 8.33
C HIS A 89 15.12 11.17 9.07
N SER A 90 15.74 10.27 9.83
CA SER A 90 16.98 10.56 10.56
C SER A 90 18.25 10.36 9.71
N GLY A 91 18.12 9.89 8.45
CA GLY A 91 19.24 9.53 7.60
C GLY A 91 20.02 8.29 8.06
N ARG A 92 19.44 7.49 8.97
CA ARG A 92 20.01 6.19 9.37
C ARG A 92 19.85 5.14 8.28
N TRP A 93 18.73 5.17 7.55
CA TRP A 93 18.59 4.39 6.32
C TRP A 93 19.32 5.09 5.19
N ARG A 94 20.24 4.39 4.57
CA ARG A 94 21.07 4.92 3.48
C ARG A 94 21.07 3.99 2.30
N GLY A 95 21.18 4.55 1.10
CA GLY A 95 21.42 3.80 -0.12
C GLY A 95 22.75 3.04 -0.12
N ALA A 96 22.98 2.23 -1.12
CA ALA A 96 24.17 1.37 -1.24
C ALA A 96 25.49 2.17 -1.24
N THR A 97 25.48 3.40 -1.72
CA THR A 97 26.63 4.32 -1.75
C THR A 97 26.86 5.06 -0.42
N GLY A 98 25.99 4.87 0.57
CA GLY A 98 25.98 5.64 1.81
C GLY A 98 25.22 6.97 1.73
N ALA A 99 24.67 7.33 0.57
CA ALA A 99 23.87 8.56 0.40
C ALA A 99 22.52 8.45 1.14
N THR A 100 22.02 9.58 1.62
CA THR A 100 20.67 9.66 2.21
C THR A 100 19.60 9.59 1.12
N ILE A 101 18.52 8.87 1.39
CA ILE A 101 17.38 8.78 0.49
C ILE A 101 16.61 10.12 0.49
N THR A 102 16.24 10.57 -0.69
CA THR A 102 15.43 11.79 -0.90
C THR A 102 14.23 11.54 -1.79
N ASP A 103 14.29 10.52 -2.63
CA ASP A 103 13.24 10.20 -3.60
C ASP A 103 12.64 8.82 -3.28
N ILE A 104 11.33 8.76 -3.19
CA ILE A 104 10.58 7.55 -2.89
C ILE A 104 9.64 7.28 -4.05
N VAL A 105 9.82 6.15 -4.72
CA VAL A 105 9.00 5.74 -5.87
C VAL A 105 8.10 4.59 -5.46
N ASN A 106 6.79 4.80 -5.47
CA ASN A 106 5.80 3.75 -5.26
C ASN A 106 5.53 3.02 -6.58
N LEU A 107 5.74 1.72 -6.60
CA LEU A 107 5.40 0.83 -7.72
C LEU A 107 4.20 0.01 -7.30
N GLY A 108 3.03 0.33 -7.83
CA GLY A 108 1.78 -0.34 -7.48
C GLY A 108 0.73 -0.06 -8.54
N ILE A 109 -0.37 -0.82 -8.54
CA ILE A 109 -1.49 -0.64 -9.45
C ILE A 109 -2.81 -0.71 -8.69
N GLY A 110 -3.85 -0.04 -9.18
CA GLY A 110 -5.16 0.00 -8.54
C GLY A 110 -5.08 0.52 -7.11
N GLY A 111 -5.54 -0.25 -6.13
CA GLY A 111 -5.54 0.13 -4.72
C GLY A 111 -4.14 0.33 -4.11
N SER A 112 -3.11 -0.27 -4.71
CA SER A 112 -1.71 -0.09 -4.30
C SER A 112 -1.08 1.21 -4.84
N ASP A 113 -1.80 1.94 -5.70
CA ASP A 113 -1.42 3.24 -6.25
C ASP A 113 -2.38 4.35 -5.84
N LEU A 114 -3.66 4.22 -6.15
CA LEU A 114 -4.66 5.29 -6.03
C LEU A 114 -4.79 5.83 -4.60
N GLY A 115 -4.81 4.94 -3.60
CA GLY A 115 -4.84 5.34 -2.19
C GLY A 115 -3.60 6.12 -1.77
N PRO A 116 -2.38 5.59 -1.98
CA PRO A 116 -1.12 6.29 -1.74
C PRO A 116 -1.02 7.65 -2.45
N VAL A 117 -1.36 7.75 -3.74
CA VAL A 117 -1.39 9.04 -4.48
C VAL A 117 -2.33 10.02 -3.80
N MET A 118 -3.58 9.61 -3.58
CA MET A 118 -4.61 10.47 -2.98
C MET A 118 -4.17 11.03 -1.62
N VAL A 119 -3.67 10.17 -0.73
CA VAL A 119 -3.24 10.59 0.61
C VAL A 119 -2.00 11.49 0.53
N THR A 120 -1.05 11.17 -0.33
CA THR A 120 0.17 11.96 -0.51
C THR A 120 -0.17 13.37 -1.01
N GLU A 121 -1.04 13.50 -2.02
CA GLU A 121 -1.46 14.80 -2.54
C GLU A 121 -2.31 15.58 -1.52
N ALA A 122 -3.25 14.92 -0.84
CA ALA A 122 -4.09 15.56 0.18
C ALA A 122 -3.28 16.12 1.35
N LEU A 123 -2.17 15.46 1.69
CA LEU A 123 -1.29 15.86 2.78
C LEU A 123 -0.06 16.67 2.31
N ARG A 124 -0.06 17.17 1.08
CA ARG A 124 1.04 17.97 0.52
C ARG A 124 1.51 19.12 1.43
N PRO A 125 0.63 19.87 2.12
CA PRO A 125 1.05 20.93 3.05
C PRO A 125 1.87 20.42 4.24
N TYR A 126 1.84 19.13 4.53
CA TYR A 126 2.53 18.48 5.65
C TYR A 126 3.76 17.69 5.19
N TRP A 127 4.13 17.76 3.92
CA TRP A 127 5.31 17.05 3.43
C TRP A 127 6.56 17.51 4.15
N ARG A 128 7.37 16.52 4.50
CA ARG A 128 8.65 16.81 5.12
C ARG A 128 9.63 17.33 4.07
N PRO A 129 10.27 18.48 4.29
CA PRO A 129 11.29 19.01 3.38
C PRO A 129 12.41 17.99 3.12
N GLY A 130 12.89 17.93 1.88
CA GLY A 130 13.96 17.02 1.47
C GLY A 130 13.50 15.65 1.00
N PHE A 131 12.19 15.33 1.05
CA PHE A 131 11.63 14.12 0.47
C PHE A 131 10.68 14.44 -0.69
N ARG A 132 10.72 13.59 -1.71
CA ARG A 132 9.82 13.66 -2.88
C ARG A 132 9.20 12.28 -3.10
N ALA A 133 7.90 12.26 -3.34
CA ALA A 133 7.16 11.05 -3.68
C ALA A 133 6.87 11.00 -5.18
N HIS A 134 7.06 9.84 -5.77
CA HIS A 134 6.79 9.54 -7.17
C HIS A 134 5.94 8.27 -7.24
N PHE A 135 5.12 8.14 -8.27
CA PHE A 135 4.21 7.02 -8.42
C PHE A 135 4.32 6.48 -9.85
N VAL A 136 4.45 5.17 -9.97
CA VAL A 136 4.45 4.45 -11.24
C VAL A 136 3.41 3.35 -11.16
N SER A 137 2.33 3.51 -11.90
CA SER A 137 1.17 2.62 -11.85
C SER A 137 0.83 1.98 -13.20
N ASN A 138 1.46 2.44 -14.28
CA ASN A 138 1.26 1.89 -15.61
C ASN A 138 2.38 0.90 -15.96
N VAL A 139 2.03 -0.16 -16.68
CA VAL A 139 3.01 -1.13 -17.23
C VAL A 139 3.74 -0.57 -18.47
N ASP A 140 3.26 0.51 -19.05
CA ASP A 140 3.97 1.22 -20.11
C ASP A 140 5.36 1.65 -19.62
N GLY A 141 6.39 1.17 -20.29
CA GLY A 141 7.78 1.45 -19.94
C GLY A 141 8.13 2.94 -19.92
N THR A 142 7.38 3.77 -20.63
CA THR A 142 7.55 5.23 -20.64
C THR A 142 7.30 5.84 -19.26
N ASP A 143 6.26 5.38 -18.54
CA ASP A 143 5.91 5.88 -17.21
C ASP A 143 7.07 5.72 -16.22
N LEU A 144 7.66 4.52 -16.15
CA LEU A 144 8.84 4.29 -15.34
C LEU A 144 10.07 5.05 -15.85
N ALA A 145 10.33 5.01 -17.16
CA ALA A 145 11.52 5.61 -17.75
C ALA A 145 11.58 7.13 -17.52
N GLU A 146 10.47 7.84 -17.73
CA GLU A 146 10.40 9.29 -17.49
C GLU A 146 10.52 9.63 -16.00
N THR A 147 9.94 8.80 -15.13
CA THR A 147 10.07 8.98 -13.68
C THR A 147 11.52 8.86 -13.26
N VAL A 148 12.21 7.76 -13.59
CA VAL A 148 13.59 7.52 -13.12
C VAL A 148 14.64 8.38 -13.84
N ALA A 149 14.35 8.91 -15.03
CA ALA A 149 15.28 9.77 -15.76
C ALA A 149 15.70 11.03 -14.99
N ARG A 150 14.87 11.47 -14.04
CA ARG A 150 15.10 12.69 -13.23
C ARG A 150 15.62 12.40 -11.83
N LEU A 151 15.86 11.11 -11.50
CA LEU A 151 16.22 10.67 -10.16
C LEU A 151 17.71 10.35 -10.06
N ASP A 152 18.26 10.63 -8.87
CA ASP A 152 19.60 10.14 -8.49
C ASP A 152 19.45 8.72 -7.95
N PRO A 153 19.99 7.68 -8.63
CA PRO A 153 19.87 6.31 -8.16
C PRO A 153 20.45 6.08 -6.76
N ALA A 154 21.47 6.82 -6.37
CA ALA A 154 22.08 6.73 -5.04
C ALA A 154 21.15 7.21 -3.92
N ARG A 155 20.12 8.00 -4.25
CA ARG A 155 19.18 8.64 -3.31
C ARG A 155 17.74 8.18 -3.49
N THR A 156 17.49 7.18 -4.33
CA THR A 156 16.15 6.69 -4.66
C THR A 156 15.83 5.41 -3.89
N LEU A 157 14.63 5.35 -3.30
CA LEU A 157 14.04 4.17 -2.68
C LEU A 157 12.78 3.79 -3.44
N PHE A 158 12.62 2.51 -3.76
CA PHE A 158 11.42 1.95 -4.38
C PHE A 158 10.58 1.20 -3.35
N ILE A 159 9.28 1.45 -3.34
CA ILE A 159 8.29 0.67 -2.60
C ILE A 159 7.55 -0.22 -3.60
N VAL A 160 7.71 -1.53 -3.48
CA VAL A 160 6.98 -2.50 -4.31
C VAL A 160 5.70 -2.89 -3.56
N ALA A 161 4.58 -2.28 -3.97
CA ALA A 161 3.28 -2.47 -3.34
C ALA A 161 2.46 -3.52 -4.09
N SER A 162 2.52 -4.78 -3.63
CA SER A 162 1.77 -5.90 -4.20
C SER A 162 1.41 -6.92 -3.12
N LYS A 163 0.12 -7.09 -2.83
CA LYS A 163 -0.38 -8.00 -1.77
C LYS A 163 0.22 -9.40 -1.89
N THR A 164 0.18 -9.99 -3.08
CA THR A 164 0.64 -11.35 -3.36
C THR A 164 2.07 -11.41 -3.90
N PHE A 165 2.64 -10.27 -4.25
CA PHE A 165 3.93 -10.15 -4.96
C PHE A 165 3.95 -10.96 -6.26
N THR A 166 2.80 -10.98 -6.97
CA THR A 166 2.59 -11.70 -8.24
C THR A 166 1.88 -10.86 -9.29
N THR A 167 1.52 -9.59 -8.97
CA THR A 167 0.88 -8.68 -9.92
C THR A 167 1.86 -8.36 -11.05
N GLN A 168 1.53 -8.79 -12.26
CA GLN A 168 2.46 -8.77 -13.40
C GLN A 168 2.99 -7.37 -13.69
N GLU A 169 2.13 -6.37 -13.74
CA GLU A 169 2.49 -4.99 -14.05
C GLU A 169 3.44 -4.41 -12.99
N THR A 170 3.11 -4.62 -11.72
CA THR A 170 3.95 -4.16 -10.60
C THR A 170 5.33 -4.82 -10.62
N LEU A 171 5.39 -6.14 -10.89
CA LEU A 171 6.68 -6.85 -10.93
C LEU A 171 7.48 -6.51 -12.18
N THR A 172 6.84 -6.24 -13.31
CA THR A 172 7.52 -5.76 -14.53
C THR A 172 8.21 -4.42 -14.24
N ASN A 173 7.48 -3.47 -13.65
CA ASN A 173 8.05 -2.18 -13.26
C ASN A 173 9.14 -2.33 -12.20
N ALA A 174 8.93 -3.17 -11.18
CA ALA A 174 9.93 -3.42 -10.14
C ALA A 174 11.23 -4.03 -10.71
N THR A 175 11.11 -4.98 -11.63
CA THR A 175 12.26 -5.61 -12.30
C THR A 175 13.02 -4.61 -13.16
N SER A 176 12.31 -3.76 -13.89
CA SER A 176 12.91 -2.69 -14.71
C SER A 176 13.58 -1.63 -13.84
N ALA A 177 12.93 -1.22 -12.74
CA ALA A 177 13.52 -0.29 -11.77
C ALA A 177 14.78 -0.87 -11.11
N ARG A 178 14.77 -2.17 -10.79
CA ARG A 178 15.93 -2.89 -10.24
C ARG A 178 17.09 -2.90 -11.24
N ALA A 179 16.82 -3.22 -12.51
CA ALA A 179 17.84 -3.21 -13.56
C ALA A 179 18.41 -1.80 -13.77
N TRP A 180 17.56 -0.78 -13.80
CA TRP A 180 17.99 0.63 -13.89
C TRP A 180 18.90 1.01 -12.71
N LEU A 181 18.49 0.70 -11.47
CA LEU A 181 19.25 1.03 -10.27
C LEU A 181 20.64 0.40 -10.30
N LEU A 182 20.70 -0.94 -10.49
CA LEU A 182 21.97 -1.69 -10.48
C LEU A 182 22.87 -1.24 -11.62
N GLY A 183 22.34 -1.01 -12.81
CA GLY A 183 23.12 -0.53 -13.96
C GLY A 183 23.68 0.88 -13.74
N LYS A 184 22.92 1.77 -13.16
CA LYS A 184 23.37 3.17 -12.88
C LYS A 184 24.37 3.24 -11.75
N LEU A 185 24.24 2.40 -10.72
CA LEU A 185 25.19 2.36 -9.61
C LEU A 185 26.43 1.52 -9.89
N GLY A 186 26.43 0.69 -10.95
CA GLY A 186 27.47 -0.33 -11.16
C GLY A 186 27.55 -1.31 -9.98
N ALA A 187 26.40 -1.59 -9.33
CA ALA A 187 26.34 -2.30 -8.06
C ALA A 187 25.91 -3.75 -8.24
N SER A 188 26.30 -4.60 -7.30
CA SER A 188 25.84 -5.99 -7.18
C SER A 188 24.38 -6.07 -6.66
N ALA A 189 23.81 -7.27 -6.68
CA ALA A 189 22.44 -7.52 -6.22
C ALA A 189 22.19 -7.11 -4.76
N ASP A 190 23.22 -7.06 -3.92
CA ASP A 190 23.11 -6.67 -2.50
C ASP A 190 22.61 -5.21 -2.32
N ALA A 191 22.80 -4.38 -3.34
CA ALA A 191 22.29 -3.01 -3.33
C ALA A 191 20.75 -2.96 -3.28
N VAL A 192 20.05 -4.01 -3.77
CA VAL A 192 18.58 -4.06 -3.81
C VAL A 192 17.98 -3.86 -2.41
N ALA A 193 18.48 -4.56 -1.40
CA ALA A 193 17.99 -4.46 -0.02
C ALA A 193 18.19 -3.06 0.62
N LYS A 194 19.00 -2.19 0.00
CA LYS A 194 19.21 -0.81 0.45
C LYS A 194 18.29 0.21 -0.26
N HIS A 195 17.75 -0.19 -1.40
CA HIS A 195 16.97 0.68 -2.28
C HIS A 195 15.55 0.19 -2.57
N PHE A 196 15.18 -0.98 -2.05
CA PHE A 196 13.84 -1.54 -2.23
C PHE A 196 13.25 -1.97 -0.89
N VAL A 197 11.96 -1.73 -0.74
CA VAL A 197 11.11 -2.28 0.33
C VAL A 197 9.83 -2.81 -0.28
N ALA A 198 9.20 -3.78 0.37
CA ALA A 198 7.97 -4.39 -0.12
C ALA A 198 6.80 -4.20 0.86
N LEU A 199 5.62 -3.96 0.32
CA LEU A 199 4.34 -4.09 1.01
C LEU A 199 3.63 -5.33 0.46
N SER A 200 3.79 -6.47 1.15
CA SER A 200 3.28 -7.76 0.70
C SER A 200 3.02 -8.72 1.85
N THR A 201 2.15 -9.70 1.61
CA THR A 201 1.95 -10.86 2.49
C THR A 201 2.78 -12.08 2.06
N ASN A 202 3.51 -12.00 0.95
CA ASN A 202 4.28 -13.09 0.36
C ASN A 202 5.79 -12.91 0.62
N ALA A 203 6.22 -13.18 1.85
CA ALA A 203 7.61 -13.04 2.25
C ALA A 203 8.59 -13.86 1.40
N LYS A 204 8.16 -15.02 0.88
CA LYS A 204 9.01 -15.88 0.04
C LYS A 204 9.38 -15.20 -1.29
N GLU A 205 8.41 -14.64 -1.99
CA GLU A 205 8.69 -13.97 -3.27
C GLU A 205 9.39 -12.62 -3.06
N VAL A 206 9.11 -11.92 -1.96
CA VAL A 206 9.86 -10.72 -1.57
C VAL A 206 11.34 -11.04 -1.37
N ALA A 207 11.67 -12.08 -0.59
CA ALA A 207 13.06 -12.52 -0.38
C ALA A 207 13.74 -12.96 -1.69
N ARG A 208 12.99 -13.62 -2.60
CA ARG A 208 13.51 -14.02 -3.92
C ARG A 208 13.88 -12.82 -4.79
N PHE A 209 13.16 -11.71 -4.65
CA PHE A 209 13.46 -10.46 -5.37
C PHE A 209 14.75 -9.79 -4.86
N GLY A 210 15.15 -10.07 -3.62
CA GLY A 210 16.35 -9.53 -2.96
C GLY A 210 16.05 -8.46 -1.90
N ILE A 211 14.81 -8.41 -1.39
CA ILE A 211 14.32 -7.47 -0.35
C ILE A 211 14.25 -8.21 1.00
#